data_88cfd47567c9c7d9d8c26a3541a294f3
#
_entry.id   88cfd47567c9c7d9d8c26a3541a294f3
#
_cell.length_a   1.000
_cell.length_b   1.000
_cell.length_c   1.000
_cell.angle_alpha   90.00
_cell.angle_beta   90.00
_cell.angle_gamma   90.00
#
_symmetry.space_group_name_H-M   'P 1'
#
loop_
_entity.id
_entity.type
_entity.pdbx_description
1 polymer ?
#
loop_
_entity_poly.entity_id
_entity_poly.type
_entity_poly.pdbx_seq_one_letter_code
_entity_poly.pdbx_strand_id
1 'polypeptide(L)'
;MMEKPIYPSPYMRITQQHNVGTHIDSFAIDEAGMDGGIDYILAPFTGIIKKIYTKDANEVWLESLDKVEYPDGTIDYMTVMFAHANDVSNLFIGKKVNQKEKFYFEGTKGNATGNHCHIECGQGKFTGTGWHANSKGYWVINNGKNPSDCFWIDDSIKILDSKGYTFKSISF
;
A
#
# COMPACT_ATOMS: atom_id res chain seq x y z
N MET A 1 4.88 18.39 -13.11
CA MET A 1 5.21 18.35 -11.66
C MET A 1 5.36 16.89 -11.28
N MET A 2 6.39 16.55 -10.49
CA MET A 2 6.62 15.17 -10.03
C MET A 2 5.53 14.79 -9.03
N GLU A 3 4.95 13.60 -9.17
CA GLU A 3 3.95 13.12 -8.22
C GLU A 3 4.57 12.87 -6.84
N LYS A 4 3.81 13.16 -5.81
CA LYS A 4 4.06 12.77 -4.41
C LYS A 4 3.09 11.64 -4.07
N PRO A 5 3.56 10.45 -3.70
CA PRO A 5 2.67 9.35 -3.36
C PRO A 5 1.77 9.71 -2.18
N ILE A 6 0.47 9.62 -2.36
CA ILE A 6 -0.52 9.94 -1.32
C ILE A 6 -0.89 8.67 -0.55
N TYR A 7 -1.09 8.78 0.75
CA TYR A 7 -1.60 7.68 1.58
C TYR A 7 -2.83 7.05 0.92
N PRO A 8 -2.88 5.72 0.75
CA PRO A 8 -3.81 5.07 -0.18
C PRO A 8 -5.23 4.87 0.36
N SER A 9 -5.66 5.65 1.33
CA SER A 9 -7.03 5.62 1.85
C SER A 9 -7.51 7.03 2.17
N PRO A 10 -8.80 7.34 1.93
CA PRO A 10 -9.37 8.62 2.35
C PRO A 10 -9.55 8.72 3.88
N TYR A 11 -9.53 7.58 4.58
CA TYR A 11 -9.60 7.47 6.02
C TYR A 11 -8.38 6.69 6.53
N MET A 12 -7.51 7.34 7.27
CA MET A 12 -6.36 6.66 7.86
C MET A 12 -6.75 6.05 9.20
N ARG A 13 -6.97 4.75 9.20
CA ARG A 13 -7.08 3.93 10.41
C ARG A 13 -6.12 2.77 10.31
N ILE A 14 -4.94 2.93 10.87
CA ILE A 14 -3.94 1.87 10.93
C ILE A 14 -4.28 0.98 12.12
N THR A 15 -4.56 -0.29 11.86
CA THR A 15 -4.91 -1.28 12.91
C THR A 15 -3.72 -2.10 13.36
N GLN A 16 -2.72 -2.25 12.50
CA GLN A 16 -1.45 -2.88 12.84
C GLN A 16 -0.30 -2.13 12.17
N GLN A 17 0.68 -1.70 12.95
CA GLN A 17 1.89 -1.05 12.46
C GLN A 17 2.95 -2.08 12.07
N HIS A 18 4.03 -1.60 11.45
CA HIS A 18 5.17 -2.43 11.10
C HIS A 18 5.88 -2.98 12.34
N ASN A 19 6.61 -4.06 12.16
CA ASN A 19 7.48 -4.71 13.15
C ASN A 19 6.77 -5.20 14.42
N VAL A 20 5.46 -5.46 14.34
CA VAL A 20 4.67 -6.07 15.43
C VAL A 20 3.79 -7.20 14.88
N GLY A 21 3.47 -8.19 15.73
CA GLY A 21 2.58 -9.30 15.38
C GLY A 21 3.03 -10.01 14.09
N THR A 22 2.14 -10.15 13.14
CA THR A 22 2.42 -10.75 11.83
C THR A 22 3.27 -9.85 10.92
N HIS A 23 3.49 -8.60 11.28
CA HIS A 23 4.35 -7.66 10.57
C HIS A 23 5.80 -7.62 11.10
N ILE A 24 6.19 -8.58 11.94
CA ILE A 24 7.57 -8.65 12.45
C ILE A 24 8.57 -8.73 11.29
N ASP A 25 9.67 -7.98 11.39
CA ASP A 25 10.70 -7.86 10.34
C ASP A 25 10.14 -7.44 8.97
N SER A 26 9.05 -6.67 8.96
CA SER A 26 8.48 -6.05 7.76
C SER A 26 8.08 -4.60 8.03
N PHE A 27 7.90 -3.82 6.97
CA PHE A 27 7.36 -2.46 7.03
C PHE A 27 5.86 -2.41 6.69
N ALA A 28 5.17 -3.53 6.72
CA ALA A 28 3.75 -3.61 6.45
C ALA A 28 2.89 -2.84 7.44
N ILE A 29 1.80 -2.28 6.96
CA ILE A 29 0.72 -1.74 7.79
C ILE A 29 -0.60 -2.36 7.37
N ASP A 30 -1.55 -2.46 8.31
CA ASP A 30 -2.93 -2.79 8.03
C ASP A 30 -3.80 -1.54 8.15
N GLU A 31 -4.58 -1.26 7.12
CA GLU A 31 -5.49 -0.12 6.98
C GLU A 31 -6.93 -0.63 6.95
N ALA A 32 -7.77 -0.15 7.87
CA ALA A 32 -9.16 -0.61 8.01
C ALA A 32 -10.22 0.47 7.71
N GLY A 33 -9.85 1.59 7.14
CA GLY A 33 -10.77 2.63 6.68
C GLY A 33 -11.62 3.26 7.77
N MET A 34 -12.85 3.66 7.42
CA MET A 34 -13.73 4.42 8.29
C MET A 34 -14.39 3.57 9.38
N ASP A 35 -14.72 2.33 9.07
CA ASP A 35 -15.45 1.42 9.98
C ASP A 35 -15.00 -0.04 9.79
N GLY A 36 -15.81 -1.00 10.21
CA GLY A 36 -15.55 -2.43 10.00
C GLY A 36 -16.02 -2.98 8.66
N GLY A 37 -16.55 -2.14 7.77
CA GLY A 37 -17.02 -2.52 6.45
C GLY A 37 -15.89 -2.63 5.42
N ILE A 38 -16.28 -2.72 4.17
CA ILE A 38 -15.35 -2.76 3.04
C ILE A 38 -15.25 -1.36 2.44
N ASP A 39 -14.10 -0.70 2.66
CA ASP A 39 -13.79 0.57 2.04
C ASP A 39 -12.93 0.36 0.77
N TYR A 40 -12.91 1.35 -0.11
CA TYR A 40 -12.04 1.30 -1.26
C TYR A 40 -10.64 1.84 -0.94
N ILE A 41 -9.67 1.35 -1.67
CA ILE A 41 -8.28 1.74 -1.60
C ILE A 41 -7.94 2.56 -2.83
N LEU A 42 -7.24 3.66 -2.62
CA LEU A 42 -6.84 4.60 -3.67
C LEU A 42 -5.44 4.28 -4.17
N ALA A 43 -5.22 4.48 -5.47
CA ALA A 43 -3.86 4.43 -6.00
C ALA A 43 -3.02 5.59 -5.43
N PRO A 44 -1.88 5.29 -4.79
CA PRO A 44 -1.05 6.34 -4.19
C PRO A 44 -0.36 7.23 -5.21
N PHE A 45 -0.20 6.76 -6.42
CA PHE A 45 0.43 7.43 -7.56
C PHE A 45 -0.17 6.91 -8.87
N THR A 46 0.09 7.59 -9.97
CA THR A 46 -0.19 7.05 -11.30
C THR A 46 0.76 5.91 -11.60
N GLY A 47 0.22 4.72 -11.85
CA GLY A 47 1.04 3.52 -11.96
C GLY A 47 0.45 2.43 -12.85
N ILE A 48 1.19 1.33 -12.93
CA ILE A 48 0.87 0.15 -13.72
C ILE A 48 0.87 -1.09 -12.81
N ILE A 49 -0.16 -1.93 -12.93
CA ILE A 49 -0.22 -3.21 -12.23
C ILE A 49 0.82 -4.16 -12.83
N LYS A 50 1.76 -4.61 -12.00
CA LYS A 50 2.88 -5.47 -12.41
C LYS A 50 2.66 -6.93 -12.08
N LYS A 51 1.87 -7.23 -11.04
CA LYS A 51 1.59 -8.59 -10.60
C LYS A 51 0.24 -8.66 -9.91
N ILE A 52 -0.46 -9.77 -10.11
CA ILE A 52 -1.65 -10.17 -9.37
C ILE A 52 -1.45 -11.63 -8.95
N TYR A 53 -1.59 -11.91 -7.66
CA TYR A 53 -1.46 -13.25 -7.11
C TYR A 53 -2.75 -13.62 -6.38
N THR A 54 -3.53 -14.55 -6.95
CA THR A 54 -4.87 -14.88 -6.47
C THR A 54 -4.95 -16.17 -5.65
N LYS A 55 -3.81 -16.83 -5.42
CA LYS A 55 -3.78 -18.13 -4.73
C LYS A 55 -3.86 -18.02 -3.21
N ASP A 56 -3.65 -16.81 -2.66
CA ASP A 56 -3.68 -16.57 -1.21
C ASP A 56 -4.59 -15.39 -0.89
N ALA A 57 -4.08 -14.17 -0.86
CA ALA A 57 -4.78 -12.99 -0.36
C ALA A 57 -5.14 -11.96 -1.45
N ASN A 58 -5.21 -12.38 -2.71
CA ASN A 58 -5.46 -11.50 -3.85
C ASN A 58 -4.51 -10.30 -3.90
N GLU A 59 -3.23 -10.56 -3.72
CA GLU A 59 -2.18 -9.53 -3.68
C GLU A 59 -2.00 -8.89 -5.05
N VAL A 60 -1.85 -7.56 -5.04
CA VAL A 60 -1.64 -6.74 -6.24
C VAL A 60 -0.44 -5.83 -6.03
N TRP A 61 0.50 -5.81 -6.98
CA TRP A 61 1.64 -4.91 -7.00
C TRP A 61 1.41 -3.81 -8.03
N LEU A 62 1.47 -2.56 -7.57
CA LEU A 62 1.38 -1.36 -8.39
C LEU A 62 2.74 -0.68 -8.41
N GLU A 63 3.31 -0.49 -9.60
CA GLU A 63 4.57 0.24 -9.82
C GLU A 63 4.26 1.62 -10.37
N SER A 64 4.92 2.66 -9.86
CA SER A 64 4.74 4.02 -10.36
C SER A 64 5.18 4.14 -11.83
N LEU A 65 4.42 4.87 -12.62
CA LEU A 65 4.70 5.07 -14.04
C LEU A 65 6.01 5.84 -14.25
N ASP A 66 6.21 6.85 -13.44
CA ASP A 66 7.40 7.69 -13.40
C ASP A 66 8.02 7.70 -12.00
N LYS A 67 9.19 8.29 -11.86
CA LYS A 67 9.79 8.54 -10.55
C LYS A 67 8.90 9.48 -9.74
N VAL A 68 8.79 9.21 -8.45
CA VAL A 68 8.00 9.98 -7.48
C VAL A 68 8.91 10.59 -6.43
N GLU A 69 8.41 11.62 -5.74
CA GLU A 69 9.11 12.25 -4.62
C GLU A 69 8.62 11.65 -3.30
N TYR A 70 9.51 10.97 -2.59
CA TYR A 70 9.25 10.41 -1.26
C TYR A 70 9.28 11.51 -0.18
N PRO A 71 8.60 11.31 0.96
CA PRO A 71 8.64 12.27 2.07
C PRO A 71 10.06 12.56 2.61
N ASP A 72 10.98 11.62 2.51
CA ASP A 72 12.37 11.80 2.95
C ASP A 72 13.26 12.55 1.93
N GLY A 73 12.67 12.99 0.81
CA GLY A 73 13.38 13.67 -0.29
C GLY A 73 13.97 12.75 -1.35
N THR A 74 13.86 11.45 -1.20
CA THR A 74 14.29 10.48 -2.24
C THR A 74 13.45 10.67 -3.49
N ILE A 75 14.08 10.59 -4.65
CA ILE A 75 13.42 10.59 -5.97
C ILE A 75 13.73 9.26 -6.65
N ASP A 76 12.74 8.39 -6.73
CA ASP A 76 12.87 7.05 -7.33
C ASP A 76 11.49 6.53 -7.76
N TYR A 77 11.46 5.40 -8.46
CA TYR A 77 10.23 4.64 -8.64
C TYR A 77 9.74 4.11 -7.30
N MET A 78 8.45 3.80 -7.21
CA MET A 78 7.83 3.17 -6.05
C MET A 78 7.02 1.96 -6.50
N THR A 79 7.09 0.89 -5.73
CA THR A 79 6.20 -0.27 -5.86
C THR A 79 5.45 -0.46 -4.55
N VAL A 80 4.14 -0.64 -4.63
CA VAL A 80 3.30 -0.91 -3.46
C VAL A 80 2.54 -2.20 -3.68
N MET A 81 2.51 -3.05 -2.65
CA MET A 81 1.72 -4.28 -2.61
C MET A 81 0.49 -4.07 -1.72
N PHE A 82 -0.65 -4.51 -2.21
CA PHE A 82 -1.94 -4.51 -1.50
C PHE A 82 -2.46 -5.93 -1.37
N ALA A 83 -3.03 -6.28 -0.22
CA ALA A 83 -3.58 -7.60 0.02
C ALA A 83 -4.92 -7.57 0.74
N HIS A 84 -5.63 -8.69 0.64
CA HIS A 84 -6.90 -9.07 1.28
C HIS A 84 -8.18 -8.67 0.56
N ALA A 85 -8.17 -7.97 -0.58
CA ALA A 85 -9.39 -7.76 -1.36
C ALA A 85 -10.11 -9.09 -1.64
N ASN A 86 -11.42 -9.11 -1.53
CA ASN A 86 -12.22 -10.31 -1.79
C ASN A 86 -12.29 -10.65 -3.27
N ASP A 87 -12.20 -9.66 -4.15
CA ASP A 87 -12.26 -9.81 -5.60
C ASP A 87 -11.32 -8.82 -6.28
N VAL A 88 -10.54 -9.32 -7.25
CA VAL A 88 -9.64 -8.54 -8.11
C VAL A 88 -9.88 -8.83 -9.60
N SER A 89 -11.03 -9.41 -9.94
CA SER A 89 -11.35 -9.84 -11.31
C SER A 89 -11.41 -8.68 -12.33
N ASN A 90 -11.62 -7.45 -11.87
CA ASN A 90 -11.59 -6.22 -12.68
C ASN A 90 -10.18 -5.68 -12.94
N LEU A 91 -9.15 -6.29 -12.33
CA LEU A 91 -7.76 -5.90 -12.50
C LEU A 91 -7.02 -6.85 -13.43
N PHE A 92 -6.02 -6.34 -14.13
CA PHE A 92 -5.15 -7.15 -14.98
C PHE A 92 -3.74 -6.56 -15.03
N ILE A 93 -2.76 -7.41 -15.29
CA ILE A 93 -1.36 -6.99 -15.43
C ILE A 93 -1.23 -6.05 -16.62
N GLY A 94 -0.57 -4.91 -16.43
CA GLY A 94 -0.45 -3.85 -17.42
C GLY A 94 -1.54 -2.77 -17.34
N LYS A 95 -2.57 -2.95 -16.50
CA LYS A 95 -3.58 -1.91 -16.29
C LYS A 95 -2.93 -0.67 -15.68
N LYS A 96 -3.15 0.47 -16.33
CA LYS A 96 -2.81 1.78 -15.78
C LYS A 96 -3.93 2.25 -14.84
N VAL A 97 -3.53 2.77 -13.70
CA VAL A 97 -4.41 3.48 -12.75
C VAL A 97 -3.85 4.86 -12.49
N ASN A 98 -4.71 5.85 -12.32
CA ASN A 98 -4.29 7.21 -12.02
C ASN A 98 -4.21 7.44 -10.51
N GLN A 99 -3.38 8.38 -10.08
CA GLN A 99 -3.31 8.76 -8.67
C GLN A 99 -4.71 9.07 -8.12
N LYS A 100 -5.03 8.58 -6.94
CA LYS A 100 -6.33 8.67 -6.24
C LYS A 100 -7.49 7.93 -6.92
N GLU A 101 -7.23 7.16 -7.96
CA GLU A 101 -8.25 6.27 -8.53
C GLU A 101 -8.60 5.15 -7.53
N LYS A 102 -9.89 4.87 -7.36
CA LYS A 102 -10.39 3.72 -6.62
C LYS A 102 -10.07 2.46 -7.43
N PHE A 103 -9.14 1.64 -7.00
CA PHE A 103 -8.73 0.48 -7.79
C PHE A 103 -8.72 -0.84 -7.02
N TYR A 104 -8.63 -0.77 -5.71
CA TYR A 104 -8.55 -1.93 -4.83
C TYR A 104 -9.55 -1.77 -3.68
N PHE A 105 -9.80 -2.82 -2.91
CA PHE A 105 -10.74 -2.80 -1.79
C PHE A 105 -10.16 -3.51 -0.59
N GLU A 106 -10.60 -3.12 0.60
CA GLU A 106 -10.45 -3.93 1.80
C GLU A 106 -11.19 -5.24 1.64
N GLY A 107 -10.82 -6.23 2.43
CA GLY A 107 -11.49 -7.51 2.44
C GLY A 107 -10.92 -8.45 3.49
N THR A 108 -11.26 -9.72 3.36
CA THR A 108 -10.86 -10.79 4.29
C THR A 108 -10.24 -11.99 3.59
N LYS A 109 -9.83 -11.84 2.34
CA LYS A 109 -9.20 -12.95 1.60
C LYS A 109 -7.84 -13.28 2.22
N GLY A 110 -7.58 -14.55 2.46
CA GLY A 110 -6.34 -15.03 3.08
C GLY A 110 -6.38 -14.93 4.61
N ASN A 111 -5.24 -14.67 5.23
CA ASN A 111 -5.11 -14.57 6.69
C ASN A 111 -5.58 -13.20 7.20
N ALA A 112 -6.88 -13.05 7.38
CA ALA A 112 -7.50 -11.82 7.85
C ALA A 112 -8.67 -12.13 8.79
N THR A 113 -8.76 -11.40 9.91
CA THR A 113 -9.82 -11.56 10.93
C THR A 113 -10.94 -10.53 10.81
N GLY A 114 -10.78 -9.53 9.95
CA GLY A 114 -11.75 -8.48 9.65
C GLY A 114 -11.38 -7.75 8.40
N ASN A 115 -12.30 -6.96 7.86
CA ASN A 115 -12.05 -6.19 6.64
C ASN A 115 -10.92 -5.19 6.86
N HIS A 116 -9.87 -5.31 6.07
CA HIS A 116 -8.74 -4.38 6.04
C HIS A 116 -7.97 -4.53 4.72
N CYS A 117 -7.04 -3.67 4.47
CA CYS A 117 -6.03 -3.80 3.43
C CYS A 117 -4.65 -3.86 4.07
N HIS A 118 -3.90 -4.91 3.75
CA HIS A 118 -2.48 -5.02 4.07
C HIS A 118 -1.71 -4.26 3.00
N ILE A 119 -0.82 -3.35 3.42
CA ILE A 119 -0.09 -2.45 2.51
C ILE A 119 1.39 -2.54 2.81
N GLU A 120 2.20 -2.80 1.79
CA GLU A 120 3.66 -2.74 1.86
C GLU A 120 4.20 -1.84 0.75
N CYS A 121 5.10 -0.93 1.11
CA CYS A 121 5.78 -0.04 0.18
C CYS A 121 7.22 -0.47 -0.02
N GLY A 122 7.65 -0.58 -1.28
CA GLY A 122 9.02 -0.83 -1.68
C GLY A 122 9.59 0.32 -2.51
N GLN A 123 10.84 0.71 -2.24
CA GLN A 123 11.53 1.70 -3.05
C GLN A 123 12.05 1.07 -4.34
N GLY A 124 11.81 1.73 -5.47
CA GLY A 124 12.27 1.29 -6.78
C GLY A 124 11.19 0.57 -7.60
N LYS A 125 11.59 0.07 -8.75
CA LYS A 125 10.74 -0.70 -9.65
C LYS A 125 10.45 -2.09 -9.10
N PHE A 126 9.38 -2.70 -9.59
CA PHE A 126 9.07 -4.11 -9.35
C PHE A 126 10.26 -5.00 -9.78
N THR A 127 10.71 -5.88 -8.89
CA THR A 127 11.85 -6.76 -9.12
C THR A 127 11.53 -8.21 -8.82
N GLY A 128 12.06 -9.12 -9.65
CA GLY A 128 11.92 -10.56 -9.43
C GLY A 128 10.46 -11.01 -9.33
N THR A 129 10.12 -11.68 -8.23
CA THR A 129 8.75 -12.10 -7.93
C THR A 129 7.93 -11.05 -7.16
N GLY A 130 8.54 -9.93 -6.81
CA GLY A 130 7.94 -8.81 -6.06
C GLY A 130 8.04 -8.95 -4.55
N TRP A 131 8.33 -10.13 -4.05
CA TRP A 131 8.47 -10.40 -2.62
C TRP A 131 9.54 -11.44 -2.33
N HIS A 132 9.87 -11.60 -1.05
CA HIS A 132 10.76 -12.64 -0.52
C HIS A 132 10.34 -13.00 0.90
N ALA A 133 10.76 -14.17 1.38
CA ALA A 133 10.55 -14.57 2.76
C ALA A 133 11.54 -13.82 3.68
N ASN A 134 11.02 -13.22 4.75
CA ASN A 134 11.86 -12.61 5.78
C ASN A 134 12.42 -13.65 6.78
N SER A 135 13.13 -13.20 7.81
CA SER A 135 13.74 -14.08 8.83
C SER A 135 12.73 -14.94 9.59
N LYS A 136 11.47 -14.55 9.61
CA LYS A 136 10.36 -15.27 10.27
C LYS A 136 9.54 -16.13 9.30
N GLY A 137 9.90 -16.14 8.01
CA GLY A 137 9.19 -16.91 7.00
C GLY A 137 7.96 -16.23 6.43
N TYR A 138 7.69 -14.96 6.78
CA TYR A 138 6.64 -14.17 6.17
C TYR A 138 7.08 -13.60 4.82
N TRP A 139 6.17 -13.55 3.87
CA TRP A 139 6.40 -12.94 2.57
C TRP A 139 6.27 -11.42 2.66
N VAL A 140 7.32 -10.71 2.28
CA VAL A 140 7.40 -9.25 2.35
C VAL A 140 7.85 -8.68 1.00
N ILE A 141 7.40 -7.46 0.69
CA ILE A 141 7.78 -6.78 -0.54
C ILE A 141 9.30 -6.59 -0.63
N ASN A 142 9.85 -6.68 -1.85
CA ASN A 142 11.26 -6.36 -2.08
C ASN A 142 11.52 -4.87 -1.82
N ASN A 143 12.67 -4.56 -1.21
CA ASN A 143 13.11 -3.20 -0.90
C ASN A 143 12.12 -2.41 -0.04
N GLY A 144 11.49 -3.08 0.93
CA GLY A 144 10.52 -2.50 1.84
C GLY A 144 11.03 -1.23 2.53
N LYS A 145 10.15 -0.25 2.68
CA LYS A 145 10.44 1.06 3.26
C LYS A 145 9.35 1.44 4.26
N ASN A 146 9.72 2.17 5.31
CA ASN A 146 8.78 2.63 6.32
C ASN A 146 7.65 3.45 5.68
N PRO A 147 6.37 3.15 5.97
CA PRO A 147 5.23 3.86 5.38
C PRO A 147 5.27 5.37 5.53
N SER A 148 5.77 5.89 6.66
CA SER A 148 5.91 7.34 6.88
C SER A 148 6.95 8.00 5.97
N ASP A 149 7.87 7.22 5.39
CA ASP A 149 8.85 7.67 4.40
C ASP A 149 8.41 7.38 2.97
N CYS A 150 7.23 6.77 2.79
CA CYS A 150 6.64 6.44 1.48
C CYS A 150 5.52 7.38 1.08
N PHE A 151 4.61 7.67 2.01
CA PHE A 151 3.36 8.35 1.69
C PHE A 151 3.30 9.75 2.29
N TRP A 152 2.79 10.67 1.47
CA TRP A 152 2.34 11.99 1.90
C TRP A 152 0.87 11.93 2.29
N ILE A 153 0.42 12.88 3.08
CA ILE A 153 -1.00 13.15 3.30
C ILE A 153 -1.37 14.52 2.72
N ASP A 154 -2.62 14.67 2.34
CA ASP A 154 -3.21 15.95 1.94
C ASP A 154 -4.53 16.19 2.68
N ASP A 155 -5.19 17.30 2.37
CA ASP A 155 -6.43 17.72 3.05
C ASP A 155 -7.62 16.77 2.81
N SER A 156 -7.52 15.87 1.83
CA SER A 156 -8.58 14.89 1.54
C SER A 156 -8.55 13.69 2.48
N ILE A 157 -7.46 13.50 3.26
CA ILE A 157 -7.29 12.35 4.13
C ILE A 157 -7.72 12.69 5.55
N LYS A 158 -8.69 11.95 6.07
CA LYS A 158 -9.12 12.05 7.47
C LYS A 158 -8.34 11.05 8.33
N ILE A 159 -7.57 11.56 9.29
CA ILE A 159 -6.81 10.74 10.22
C ILE A 159 -7.72 10.32 11.37
N LEU A 160 -7.98 9.01 11.49
CA LEU A 160 -8.73 8.41 12.59
C LEU A 160 -7.78 7.79 13.62
N ASP A 161 -6.77 7.04 13.16
CA ASP A 161 -5.73 6.45 14.01
C ASP A 161 -4.45 6.23 13.17
N SER A 162 -3.42 6.98 13.46
CA SER A 162 -2.12 6.86 12.78
C SER A 162 -1.17 5.87 13.46
N LYS A 163 -1.54 5.25 14.57
CA LYS A 163 -0.67 4.35 15.37
C LYS A 163 0.72 4.93 15.66
N GLY A 164 0.79 6.24 15.87
CA GLY A 164 2.05 6.92 16.16
C GLY A 164 2.91 7.29 14.95
N TYR A 165 2.49 6.96 13.73
CA TYR A 165 3.16 7.45 12.53
C TYR A 165 2.94 8.95 12.35
N THR A 166 3.99 9.63 11.88
CA THR A 166 3.92 11.03 11.44
C THR A 166 4.15 11.08 9.94
N PHE A 167 3.11 11.39 9.18
CA PHE A 167 3.20 11.56 7.73
C PHE A 167 3.39 13.04 7.38
N LYS A 168 4.25 13.33 6.41
CA LYS A 168 4.39 14.68 5.89
C LYS A 168 3.17 15.09 5.07
N SER A 169 2.74 16.33 5.26
CA SER A 169 1.65 16.92 4.50
C SER A 169 2.15 17.60 3.24
N ILE A 170 1.37 17.46 2.16
CA ILE A 170 1.51 18.30 0.99
C ILE A 170 0.78 19.61 1.31
N SER A 171 1.52 20.71 1.35
CA SER A 171 0.94 22.05 1.42
C SER A 171 0.74 22.59 0.00
N PHE A 172 -0.43 23.12 -0.27
CA PHE A 172 -0.77 23.82 -1.51
C PHE A 172 -0.72 25.33 -1.30
#